data_ae3a783584e74db1f94555a28f851b82
#
_entry.id   ae3a783584e74db1f94555a28f851b82
#
_cell.length_a   1.000
_cell.length_b   1.000
_cell.length_c   1.000
_cell.angle_alpha   90.00
_cell.angle_beta   90.00
_cell.angle_gamma   90.00
#
_symmetry.space_group_name_H-M   'P 1'
#
loop_
_entity.id
_entity.type
_entity.pdbx_description
1 polymer ?
#
loop_
_entity_poly.entity_id
_entity_poly.type
_entity_poly.pdbx_seq_one_letter_code
_entity_poly.pdbx_strand_id
1 'polypeptide(L)'
;TTGLHRHAEFERNLLVIDQVLGTHGADRLAEQAGALNEAVLDATTLGMAFRKAVEEARAHHQESLFGTAPHIPSSPGSMKRDDHPFQKHTTTGLMKIIASVVEERQERDMPQTAKAFGEALSRLIPALRSCLDVEITRPRVSGTRYIEVRDLRA
;
A
#
# COMPACT_ATOMS: atom_id res chain seq x y z
N THR A 1 -18.48 -11.39 8.87
CA THR A 1 -17.68 -11.05 10.08
C THR A 1 -17.08 -12.26 10.79
N THR A 2 -17.39 -13.49 10.41
CA THR A 2 -16.94 -14.72 11.09
C THR A 2 -15.52 -15.20 10.70
N GLY A 3 -14.94 -14.72 9.63
CA GLY A 3 -13.62 -15.16 9.14
C GLY A 3 -12.44 -14.65 9.97
N LEU A 4 -12.47 -13.40 10.42
CA LEU A 4 -11.39 -12.78 11.19
C LEU A 4 -11.23 -13.38 12.59
N HIS A 5 -12.34 -13.78 13.24
CA HIS A 5 -12.28 -14.40 14.57
C HIS A 5 -11.62 -15.78 14.56
N ARG A 6 -11.86 -16.57 13.51
CA ARG A 6 -11.26 -17.91 13.38
C ARG A 6 -9.74 -17.86 13.21
N HIS A 7 -9.24 -16.88 12.48
CA HIS A 7 -7.78 -16.69 12.31
C HIS A 7 -7.11 -16.31 13.63
N ALA A 8 -7.67 -15.36 14.37
CA ALA A 8 -7.11 -14.93 15.65
C ALA A 8 -7.13 -16.06 16.72
N GLU A 9 -8.17 -16.89 16.72
CA GLU A 9 -8.21 -18.06 17.59
C GLU A 9 -7.17 -19.11 17.19
N PHE A 10 -6.99 -19.35 15.89
CA PHE A 10 -6.00 -20.26 15.38
C PHE A 10 -4.57 -19.82 15.75
N GLU A 11 -4.24 -18.55 15.53
CA GLU A 11 -2.94 -17.99 15.91
C GLU A 11 -2.68 -18.10 17.42
N ARG A 12 -3.69 -17.80 18.24
CA ARG A 12 -3.58 -17.94 19.71
C ARG A 12 -3.34 -19.39 20.12
N ASN A 13 -4.07 -20.32 19.54
CA ASN A 13 -3.90 -21.74 19.83
C ASN A 13 -2.52 -22.24 19.38
N LEU A 14 -2.04 -21.77 18.24
CA LEU A 14 -0.72 -22.12 17.73
C LEU A 14 0.39 -21.61 18.66
N LEU A 15 0.29 -20.40 19.18
CA LEU A 15 1.23 -19.85 20.18
C LEU A 15 1.27 -20.68 21.47
N VAL A 16 0.10 -21.14 21.95
CA VAL A 16 0.03 -22.00 23.13
C VAL A 16 0.69 -23.37 22.86
N ILE A 17 0.44 -23.95 21.69
CA ILE A 17 1.06 -25.21 21.28
C ILE A 17 2.57 -25.04 21.16
N ASP A 18 3.04 -23.97 20.54
CA ASP A 18 4.47 -23.67 20.41
C ASP A 18 5.16 -23.53 21.78
N GLN A 19 4.49 -22.87 22.72
CA GLN A 19 5.00 -22.73 24.07
C GLN A 19 5.12 -24.07 24.82
N VAL A 20 4.16 -24.96 24.61
CA VAL A 20 4.13 -26.28 25.27
C VAL A 20 5.13 -27.25 24.64
N LEU A 21 5.25 -27.23 23.31
CA LEU A 21 6.07 -28.19 22.55
C LEU A 21 7.46 -27.65 22.22
N GLY A 22 7.76 -26.38 22.50
CA GLY A 22 9.01 -25.74 22.12
C GLY A 22 9.18 -25.62 20.59
N THR A 23 8.08 -25.45 19.87
CA THR A 23 8.07 -25.27 18.41
C THR A 23 7.98 -23.80 18.04
N HIS A 24 8.11 -23.48 16.74
CA HIS A 24 8.05 -22.13 16.18
C HIS A 24 7.03 -22.04 15.05
N GLY A 25 5.88 -22.68 15.22
CA GLY A 25 4.81 -22.71 14.21
C GLY A 25 4.21 -21.35 13.93
N ALA A 26 4.03 -20.53 14.96
CA ALA A 26 3.51 -19.16 14.84
C ALA A 26 4.46 -18.26 14.04
N ASP A 27 5.77 -18.35 14.29
CA ASP A 27 6.79 -17.59 13.55
C ASP A 27 6.81 -17.98 12.08
N ARG A 28 6.77 -19.28 11.79
CA ARG A 28 6.69 -19.79 10.41
C ARG A 28 5.42 -19.35 9.69
N LEU A 29 4.28 -19.33 10.38
CA LEU A 29 3.03 -18.83 9.81
C LEU A 29 3.14 -17.35 9.46
N ALA A 30 3.73 -16.54 10.33
CA ALA A 30 3.96 -15.11 10.08
C ALA A 30 4.89 -14.88 8.89
N GLU A 31 5.99 -15.64 8.78
CA GLU A 31 6.91 -15.59 7.64
C GLU A 31 6.22 -15.95 6.33
N GLN A 32 5.41 -17.02 6.32
CA GLN A 32 4.65 -17.44 5.15
C GLN A 32 3.61 -16.40 4.74
N ALA A 33 2.92 -15.79 5.70
CA ALA A 33 1.97 -14.70 5.42
C ALA A 33 2.68 -13.48 4.83
N GLY A 34 3.86 -13.12 5.34
CA GLY A 34 4.70 -12.06 4.80
C GLY A 34 5.11 -12.33 3.35
N ALA A 35 5.64 -13.52 3.07
CA ALA A 35 6.05 -13.92 1.73
C ALA A 35 4.86 -13.96 0.74
N LEU A 36 3.68 -14.38 1.19
CA LEU A 36 2.48 -14.37 0.38
C LEU A 36 2.03 -12.94 0.05
N ASN A 37 2.03 -12.04 1.02
CA ASN A 37 1.69 -10.64 0.82
C ASN A 37 2.66 -9.96 -0.16
N GLU A 38 3.95 -10.23 -0.05
CA GLU A 38 4.97 -9.77 -1.00
C GLU A 38 4.66 -10.26 -2.42
N ALA A 39 4.43 -11.57 -2.57
CA ALA A 39 4.07 -12.17 -3.85
C ALA A 39 2.79 -11.58 -4.45
N VAL A 40 1.79 -11.25 -3.63
CA VAL A 40 0.55 -10.60 -4.09
C VAL A 40 0.81 -9.20 -4.63
N LEU A 41 1.69 -8.42 -3.99
CA LEU A 41 2.07 -7.09 -4.49
C LEU A 41 2.82 -7.20 -5.82
N ASP A 42 3.77 -8.13 -5.93
CA ASP A 42 4.61 -8.28 -7.12
C ASP A 42 3.86 -8.94 -8.30
N ALA A 43 2.82 -9.71 -8.01
CA ALA A 43 2.01 -10.36 -9.04
C ALA A 43 1.03 -9.42 -9.76
N THR A 44 0.82 -8.21 -9.26
CA THR A 44 -0.17 -7.28 -9.82
C THR A 44 0.49 -5.98 -10.25
N THR A 45 0.14 -5.47 -11.43
CA THR A 45 0.61 -4.16 -11.92
C THR A 45 0.25 -3.04 -10.95
N LEU A 46 -0.95 -3.09 -10.37
CA LEU A 46 -1.37 -2.12 -9.36
C LEU A 46 -0.50 -2.19 -8.09
N GLY A 47 -0.14 -3.38 -7.62
CA GLY A 47 0.72 -3.56 -6.45
C GLY A 47 2.12 -3.00 -6.67
N MET A 48 2.73 -3.32 -7.81
CA MET A 48 4.04 -2.78 -8.21
C MET A 48 4.02 -1.25 -8.36
N ALA A 49 2.98 -0.72 -9.00
CA ALA A 49 2.79 0.72 -9.18
C ALA A 49 2.63 1.44 -7.83
N PHE A 50 1.86 0.85 -6.92
CA PHE A 50 1.66 1.41 -5.58
C PHE A 50 2.97 1.40 -4.78
N ARG A 51 3.75 0.32 -4.84
CA ARG A 51 5.08 0.23 -4.22
C ARG A 51 5.98 1.35 -4.73
N LYS A 52 6.08 1.51 -6.04
CA LYS A 52 6.89 2.56 -6.67
C LYS A 52 6.45 3.96 -6.24
N ALA A 53 5.16 4.26 -6.25
CA ALA A 53 4.62 5.55 -5.82
C ALA A 53 4.95 5.87 -4.34
N VAL A 54 4.87 4.86 -3.46
CA VAL A 54 5.22 5.01 -2.04
C VAL A 54 6.70 5.26 -1.86
N GLU A 55 7.56 4.54 -2.56
CA GLU A 55 9.02 4.70 -2.50
C GLU A 55 9.46 6.08 -3.01
N GLU A 56 8.92 6.53 -4.14
CA GLU A 56 9.18 7.87 -4.67
C GLU A 56 8.72 8.96 -3.70
N ALA A 57 7.53 8.82 -3.13
CA ALA A 57 7.01 9.79 -2.16
C ALA A 57 7.87 9.87 -0.89
N ARG A 58 8.38 8.74 -0.40
CA ARG A 58 9.29 8.70 0.76
C ARG A 58 10.64 9.33 0.44
N ALA A 59 11.20 9.08 -0.75
CA ALA A 59 12.44 9.69 -1.17
C ALA A 59 12.33 11.22 -1.22
N HIS A 60 11.27 11.76 -1.81
CA HIS A 60 11.02 13.20 -1.85
C HIS A 60 10.82 13.81 -0.45
N HIS A 61 10.20 13.10 0.48
CA HIS A 61 10.04 13.59 1.85
C HIS A 61 11.38 13.67 2.58
N GLN A 62 12.25 12.69 2.41
CA GLN A 62 13.61 12.70 2.98
C GLN A 62 14.45 13.86 2.42
N GLU A 63 14.44 14.10 1.12
CA GLU A 63 15.14 15.22 0.52
C GLU A 63 14.66 16.56 1.05
N SER A 64 13.36 16.72 1.28
CA SER A 64 12.77 17.93 1.87
C SER A 64 13.19 18.17 3.33
N LEU A 65 13.42 17.11 4.11
CA LEU A 65 13.84 17.22 5.51
C LEU A 65 15.34 17.52 5.69
N PHE A 66 16.18 17.08 4.76
CA PHE A 66 17.63 17.30 4.78
C PHE A 66 18.06 18.48 3.90
N GLY A 67 17.11 19.30 3.44
CA GLY A 67 17.27 20.33 2.43
C GLY A 67 18.34 21.37 2.72
N THR A 68 19.44 21.25 2.03
CA THR A 68 20.23 22.36 1.52
C THR A 68 20.62 22.01 0.07
N ALA A 69 19.65 21.94 -0.82
CA ALA A 69 19.94 21.86 -2.24
C ALA A 69 19.63 23.23 -2.87
N PRO A 70 20.56 23.81 -3.65
CA PRO A 70 20.28 25.00 -4.43
C PRO A 70 19.13 24.69 -5.39
N HIS A 71 18.21 25.62 -5.51
CA HIS A 71 17.07 25.60 -6.40
C HIS A 71 17.51 25.30 -7.84
N ILE A 72 17.57 24.02 -8.20
CA ILE A 72 17.70 23.58 -9.59
C ILE A 72 16.27 23.57 -10.16
N PRO A 73 16.01 24.26 -11.27
CA PRO A 73 14.71 24.26 -11.89
C PRO A 73 14.30 22.83 -12.25
N SER A 74 13.14 22.43 -11.76
CA SER A 74 12.53 21.10 -11.85
C SER A 74 12.67 20.51 -13.25
N SER A 75 13.34 19.37 -13.35
CA SER A 75 13.28 18.51 -14.53
C SER A 75 11.82 18.16 -14.85
N PRO A 76 11.42 18.06 -16.13
CA PRO A 76 10.09 17.64 -16.53
C PRO A 76 9.90 16.17 -16.07
N GLY A 77 9.11 15.96 -15.03
CA GLY A 77 8.88 14.67 -14.38
C GLY A 77 8.83 14.75 -12.85
N SER A 78 9.09 15.91 -12.26
CA SER A 78 8.94 16.11 -10.82
C SER A 78 7.46 16.05 -10.44
N MET A 79 7.11 15.10 -9.59
CA MET A 79 5.78 14.93 -9.00
C MET A 79 5.31 16.26 -8.39
N LYS A 80 4.21 16.81 -8.91
CA LYS A 80 3.65 18.06 -8.37
C LYS A 80 3.22 17.81 -6.92
N ARG A 81 3.29 18.84 -6.08
CA ARG A 81 2.94 18.78 -4.65
C ARG A 81 1.53 18.22 -4.40
N ASP A 82 0.63 18.33 -5.41
CA ASP A 82 -0.73 17.82 -5.39
C ASP A 82 -0.85 16.32 -5.76
N ASP A 83 0.22 15.71 -6.28
CA ASP A 83 0.25 14.31 -6.75
C ASP A 83 0.83 13.35 -5.69
N HIS A 84 0.96 13.79 -4.43
CA HIS A 84 1.51 12.98 -3.37
C HIS A 84 0.52 11.88 -2.93
N PRO A 85 0.90 10.58 -2.94
CA PRO A 85 0.00 9.49 -2.60
C PRO A 85 -0.46 9.52 -1.14
N PHE A 86 0.36 10.04 -0.22
CA PHE A 86 0.05 10.11 1.22
C PHE A 86 -0.86 11.30 1.55
N GLN A 87 -2.05 11.29 1.01
CA GLN A 87 -3.08 12.30 1.22
C GLN A 87 -4.46 11.69 1.08
N LYS A 88 -5.46 12.54 1.20
CA LYS A 88 -6.85 12.20 0.99
C LYS A 88 -7.25 12.47 -0.46
N HIS A 89 -7.59 11.43 -1.19
CA HIS A 89 -7.92 11.49 -2.60
C HIS A 89 -9.31 10.97 -2.89
N THR A 90 -9.91 11.41 -3.99
CA THR A 90 -10.99 10.66 -4.61
C THR A 90 -10.43 9.37 -5.23
N THR A 91 -11.26 8.36 -5.44
CA THR A 91 -10.82 7.11 -6.09
C THR A 91 -10.17 7.37 -7.45
N THR A 92 -10.75 8.28 -8.24
CA THR A 92 -10.20 8.66 -9.55
C THR A 92 -8.90 9.45 -9.42
N GLY A 93 -8.77 10.31 -8.40
CA GLY A 93 -7.55 11.06 -8.15
C GLY A 93 -6.39 10.14 -7.80
N LEU A 94 -6.58 9.22 -6.85
CA LEU A 94 -5.56 8.24 -6.49
C LEU A 94 -5.20 7.33 -7.68
N MET A 95 -6.20 6.88 -8.45
CA MET A 95 -5.96 6.07 -9.64
C MET A 95 -5.04 6.78 -10.65
N LYS A 96 -5.22 8.08 -10.87
CA LYS A 96 -4.36 8.88 -11.76
C LYS A 96 -2.93 9.00 -11.22
N ILE A 97 -2.78 9.24 -9.92
CA ILE A 97 -1.46 9.32 -9.27
C ILE A 97 -0.71 8.00 -9.41
N ILE A 98 -1.37 6.88 -9.12
CA ILE A 98 -0.74 5.56 -9.25
C ILE A 98 -0.45 5.23 -10.72
N ALA A 99 -1.32 5.61 -11.65
CA ALA A 99 -1.08 5.40 -13.08
C ALA A 99 0.10 6.22 -13.61
N SER A 100 0.39 7.40 -13.05
CA SER A 100 1.49 8.25 -13.50
C SER A 100 2.89 7.65 -13.27
N VAL A 101 3.03 6.69 -12.36
CA VAL A 101 4.29 5.99 -12.07
C VAL A 101 4.45 4.68 -12.85
N VAL A 102 3.43 4.29 -13.62
CA VAL A 102 3.40 3.07 -14.43
C VAL A 102 4.00 3.36 -15.81
N GLU A 103 4.75 2.41 -16.34
CA GLU A 103 5.23 2.49 -17.72
C GLU A 103 4.08 2.29 -18.71
N GLU A 104 4.12 2.98 -19.87
CA GLU A 104 3.06 2.91 -20.90
C GLU A 104 2.67 1.48 -21.29
N ARG A 105 3.63 0.55 -21.29
CA ARG A 105 3.39 -0.87 -21.61
C ARG A 105 2.50 -1.57 -20.59
N GLN A 106 2.54 -1.13 -19.34
CA GLN A 106 1.83 -1.73 -18.23
C GLN A 106 0.50 -1.03 -17.92
N GLU A 107 0.24 0.13 -18.52
CA GLU A 107 -1.02 0.87 -18.33
C GLU A 107 -2.26 0.04 -18.69
N ARG A 108 -2.14 -0.85 -19.66
CA ARG A 108 -3.25 -1.73 -20.09
C ARG A 108 -3.68 -2.73 -19.02
N ASP A 109 -2.75 -3.12 -18.15
CA ASP A 109 -3.00 -4.07 -17.05
C ASP A 109 -3.52 -3.36 -15.79
N MET A 110 -3.57 -2.03 -15.80
CA MET A 110 -4.14 -1.23 -14.72
C MET A 110 -5.67 -1.21 -14.79
N PRO A 111 -6.35 -1.16 -13.63
CA PRO A 111 -7.79 -0.98 -13.60
C PRO A 111 -8.22 0.32 -14.31
N GLN A 112 -9.04 0.19 -15.34
CA GLN A 112 -9.45 1.33 -16.19
C GLN A 112 -10.61 2.14 -15.62
N THR A 113 -11.31 1.62 -14.62
CA THR A 113 -12.45 2.31 -13.99
C THR A 113 -12.22 2.49 -12.49
N ALA A 114 -12.78 3.57 -11.94
CA ALA A 114 -12.71 3.84 -10.49
C ALA A 114 -13.29 2.68 -9.64
N LYS A 115 -14.31 1.99 -10.14
CA LYS A 115 -14.89 0.82 -9.48
C LYS A 115 -13.90 -0.35 -9.45
N ALA A 116 -13.35 -0.73 -10.60
CA ALA A 116 -12.37 -1.81 -10.70
C ALA A 116 -11.10 -1.50 -9.89
N PHE A 117 -10.62 -0.26 -9.93
CA PHE A 117 -9.51 0.21 -9.11
C PHE A 117 -9.81 0.06 -7.61
N GLY A 118 -11.00 0.51 -7.16
CA GLY A 118 -11.40 0.39 -5.76
C GLY A 118 -11.51 -1.06 -5.28
N GLU A 119 -11.99 -1.97 -6.13
CA GLU A 119 -12.07 -3.40 -5.83
C GLU A 119 -10.67 -4.05 -5.77
N ALA A 120 -9.81 -3.77 -6.76
CA ALA A 120 -8.43 -4.24 -6.79
C ALA A 120 -7.63 -3.73 -5.58
N LEU A 121 -7.75 -2.43 -5.26
CA LEU A 121 -7.12 -1.84 -4.10
C LEU A 121 -7.57 -2.51 -2.80
N SER A 122 -8.87 -2.85 -2.67
CA SER A 122 -9.39 -3.53 -1.47
C SER A 122 -8.70 -4.86 -1.20
N ARG A 123 -8.35 -5.59 -2.26
CA ARG A 123 -7.65 -6.88 -2.16
C ARG A 123 -6.18 -6.71 -1.77
N LEU A 124 -5.58 -5.56 -2.11
CA LEU A 124 -4.18 -5.26 -1.82
C LEU A 124 -3.95 -4.62 -0.45
N ILE A 125 -4.99 -4.10 0.22
CA ILE A 125 -4.85 -3.40 1.52
C ILE A 125 -4.05 -4.22 2.55
N PRO A 126 -4.30 -5.52 2.76
CA PRO A 126 -3.51 -6.30 3.73
C PRO A 126 -2.03 -6.36 3.37
N ALA A 127 -1.72 -6.56 2.10
CA ALA A 127 -0.35 -6.63 1.60
C ALA A 127 0.36 -5.26 1.67
N LEU A 128 -0.32 -4.17 1.32
CA LEU A 128 0.19 -2.81 1.42
C LEU A 128 0.53 -2.45 2.87
N ARG A 129 -0.32 -2.84 3.81
CA ARG A 129 -0.07 -2.61 5.23
C ARG A 129 1.09 -3.45 5.75
N SER A 130 1.15 -4.72 5.40
CA SER A 130 2.16 -5.67 5.87
C SER A 130 3.55 -5.40 5.28
N CYS A 131 3.65 -5.10 3.98
CA CYS A 131 4.92 -5.00 3.27
C CYS A 131 5.45 -3.56 3.15
N LEU A 132 4.54 -2.58 3.05
CA LEU A 132 4.91 -1.18 2.81
C LEU A 132 4.67 -0.28 4.01
N ASP A 133 4.12 -0.77 5.12
CA ASP A 133 3.71 0.03 6.27
C ASP A 133 2.80 1.21 5.88
N VAL A 134 1.84 0.93 5.03
CA VAL A 134 0.86 1.91 4.53
C VAL A 134 -0.53 1.54 5.02
N GLU A 135 -1.20 2.49 5.64
CA GLU A 135 -2.59 2.36 6.04
C GLU A 135 -3.51 3.02 5.01
N ILE A 136 -4.53 2.30 4.59
CA ILE A 136 -5.55 2.82 3.67
C ILE A 136 -6.90 2.82 4.36
N THR A 137 -7.49 3.99 4.50
CA THR A 137 -8.83 4.20 5.04
C THR A 137 -9.76 4.80 4.00
N ARG A 138 -11.07 4.62 4.18
CA ARG A 138 -12.10 5.10 3.24
C ARG A 138 -13.11 5.99 3.95
N PRO A 139 -12.71 7.21 4.34
CA PRO A 139 -13.62 8.14 4.99
C PRO A 139 -14.72 8.61 4.04
N ARG A 140 -15.92 8.84 4.58
CA ARG A 140 -17.01 9.53 3.91
C ARG A 140 -17.10 10.95 4.46
N VAL A 141 -17.05 11.92 3.56
CA VAL A 141 -17.23 13.32 3.92
C VAL A 141 -18.30 13.91 3.02
N SER A 142 -19.36 14.43 3.61
CA SER A 142 -20.48 15.05 2.89
C SER A 142 -21.04 14.16 1.75
N GLY A 143 -21.17 12.86 2.01
CA GLY A 143 -21.67 11.88 1.02
C GLY A 143 -20.65 11.37 0.01
N THR A 144 -19.51 12.03 -0.14
CA THR A 144 -18.43 11.62 -1.04
C THR A 144 -17.49 10.62 -0.35
N ARG A 145 -17.12 9.56 -1.07
CA ARG A 145 -16.13 8.58 -0.59
C ARG A 145 -14.74 9.03 -1.01
N TYR A 146 -13.85 9.08 -0.03
CA TYR A 146 -12.44 9.35 -0.25
C TYR A 146 -11.60 8.10 0.09
N ILE A 147 -10.38 8.09 -0.40
CA ILE A 147 -9.34 7.15 0.00
C ILE A 147 -8.25 7.99 0.66
N GLU A 148 -7.93 7.69 1.89
CA GLU A 148 -6.84 8.32 2.62
C GLU A 148 -5.72 7.29 2.77
N VAL A 149 -4.55 7.66 2.32
CA VAL A 149 -3.33 6.86 2.39
C VAL A 149 -2.40 7.49 3.41
N ARG A 150 -2.02 6.73 4.42
CA ARG A 150 -1.12 7.18 5.50
C ARG A 150 0.14 6.33 5.51
N ASP A 151 1.28 6.98 5.63
CA ASP A 151 2.54 6.31 5.90
C ASP A 151 2.64 6.01 7.39
N LEU A 152 2.84 4.75 7.75
CA LEU A 152 3.00 4.31 9.15
C LEU A 152 4.46 4.43 9.63
N ARG A 153 5.41 4.74 8.72
CA ARG A 153 6.82 4.99 9.05
C ARG A 153 7.12 6.45 9.37
N ALA A 154 6.17 7.32 9.05
CA ALA A 154 6.32 8.76 9.27
C ALA A 154 6.07 9.14 10.74
#